data_2e68678585f1faa9f0508d8f5eaee8ba
#
_entry.id   2e68678585f1faa9f0508d8f5eaee8ba
#
_cell.length_a   1.000
_cell.length_b   1.000
_cell.length_c   1.000
_cell.angle_alpha   90.00
_cell.angle_beta   90.00
_cell.angle_gamma   90.00
#
_symmetry.space_group_name_H-M   'P 1'
#
loop_
_entity.id
_entity.type
_entity.pdbx_description
1 polymer ?
#
loop_
_entity_poly.entity_id
_entity_poly.type
_entity_poly.pdbx_seq_one_letter_code
_entity_poly.pdbx_strand_id
1 'polypeptide(L)'
;MIIKALYSSNFSTKTRTYKDIKLIVIHYTGMQSKIESIKRLLSPKHKVSCHYLIDRKGQILKMVDENKVAWHAGKSKWKNFINLNKNSIGIEIVNKGHALGYEKFTFQ
;
A
#
# COMPACT_ATOMS: atom_id res chain seq x y z
N MET A 1 17.32 0.22 9.66
CA MET A 1 16.35 0.14 8.54
C MET A 1 16.27 1.48 7.83
N ILE A 2 16.41 1.49 6.53
CA ILE A 2 16.35 2.72 5.73
C ILE A 2 15.05 2.73 4.95
N ILE A 3 14.28 3.81 5.09
CA ILE A 3 13.06 4.03 4.31
C ILE A 3 13.36 5.11 3.28
N LYS A 4 13.21 4.77 2.00
CA LYS A 4 13.35 5.73 0.91
C LYS A 4 11.97 6.24 0.52
N ALA A 5 11.90 7.46 0.03
CA ALA A 5 10.64 8.06 -0.41
C ALA A 5 10.54 8.05 -1.94
N LEU A 6 9.37 7.63 -2.44
CA LEU A 6 9.02 7.73 -3.85
C LEU A 6 7.51 7.98 -3.92
N TYR A 7 7.12 9.24 -3.90
CA TYR A 7 5.72 9.61 -3.68
C TYR A 7 4.83 9.41 -4.89
N SER A 8 3.69 8.76 -4.63
CA SER A 8 2.57 8.65 -5.57
C SER A 8 1.69 9.90 -5.44
N SER A 9 1.03 10.29 -6.53
CA SER A 9 -0.01 11.32 -6.50
C SER A 9 -1.40 10.77 -6.17
N ASN A 10 -1.52 9.45 -6.02
CA ASN A 10 -2.80 8.77 -5.82
C ASN A 10 -3.20 8.78 -4.35
N PHE A 11 -3.69 9.90 -3.87
CA PHE A 11 -4.21 9.99 -2.51
C PHE A 11 -5.30 11.04 -2.43
N SER A 12 -6.16 10.94 -1.41
CA SER A 12 -7.24 11.88 -1.21
C SER A 12 -6.71 13.23 -0.73
N THR A 13 -7.39 14.31 -1.12
CA THR A 13 -6.97 15.67 -0.80
C THR A 13 -7.10 16.01 0.69
N LYS A 14 -8.02 15.34 1.40
CA LYS A 14 -8.20 15.56 2.84
C LYS A 14 -7.05 14.95 3.63
N THR A 15 -6.54 15.70 4.59
CA THR A 15 -5.57 15.19 5.56
C THR A 15 -6.28 14.50 6.72
N ARG A 16 -5.51 13.74 7.49
CA ARG A 16 -5.99 13.07 8.69
C ARG A 16 -4.93 13.14 9.78
N THR A 17 -5.30 12.79 11.00
CA THR A 17 -4.38 12.75 12.13
C THR A 17 -4.15 11.30 12.57
N TYR A 18 -3.19 11.09 13.46
CA TYR A 18 -2.95 9.76 14.05
C TYR A 18 -4.18 9.20 14.76
N LYS A 19 -5.07 10.07 15.24
CA LYS A 19 -6.31 9.62 15.89
C LYS A 19 -7.24 8.87 14.95
N ASP A 20 -7.13 9.13 13.65
CA ASP A 20 -7.94 8.47 12.64
C ASP A 20 -7.41 7.10 12.26
N ILE A 21 -6.13 6.83 12.53
CA ILE A 21 -5.47 5.59 12.13
C ILE A 21 -5.71 4.52 13.19
N LYS A 22 -6.47 3.50 12.85
CA LYS A 22 -6.86 2.41 13.76
C LYS A 22 -6.38 1.04 13.31
N LEU A 23 -5.98 0.90 12.04
CA LEU A 23 -5.68 -0.39 11.42
C LEU A 23 -4.42 -0.30 10.57
N ILE A 24 -3.77 -1.42 10.42
CA ILE A 24 -2.76 -1.64 9.38
C ILE A 24 -3.31 -2.73 8.46
N VAL A 25 -3.40 -2.44 7.18
CA VAL A 25 -3.89 -3.39 6.18
C VAL A 25 -2.73 -3.80 5.30
N ILE A 26 -2.45 -5.09 5.27
CA ILE A 26 -1.34 -5.65 4.51
C ILE A 26 -1.89 -6.34 3.27
N HIS A 27 -1.32 -5.98 2.11
CA HIS A 27 -1.67 -6.56 0.82
C HIS A 27 -0.44 -7.17 0.18
N TYR A 28 -0.63 -8.12 -0.71
CA TYR A 28 0.41 -8.47 -1.69
C TYR A 28 0.10 -7.76 -2.99
N THR A 29 1.15 -7.41 -3.77
CA THR A 29 0.96 -6.62 -4.99
C THR A 29 0.25 -7.38 -6.10
N GLY A 30 0.40 -8.71 -6.14
CA GLY A 30 -0.10 -9.52 -7.24
C GLY A 30 0.66 -9.27 -8.54
N MET A 31 1.84 -8.67 -8.46
CA MET A 31 2.70 -8.34 -9.60
C MET A 31 3.99 -9.14 -9.54
N GLN A 32 4.59 -9.43 -10.70
CA GLN A 32 5.81 -10.23 -10.76
C GLN A 32 7.04 -9.51 -10.20
N SER A 33 7.10 -8.20 -10.33
CA SER A 33 8.30 -7.46 -9.96
C SER A 33 7.99 -6.19 -9.18
N LYS A 34 9.02 -5.69 -8.49
CA LYS A 34 8.99 -4.40 -7.82
C LYS A 34 8.71 -3.27 -8.80
N ILE A 35 9.32 -3.30 -9.97
CA ILE A 35 9.17 -2.25 -10.99
C ILE A 35 7.74 -2.16 -11.48
N GLU A 36 7.10 -3.28 -11.77
CA GLU A 36 5.70 -3.30 -12.17
C GLU A 36 4.79 -2.77 -11.07
N SER A 37 5.07 -3.15 -9.83
CA SER A 37 4.32 -2.68 -8.67
C SER A 37 4.42 -1.17 -8.52
N ILE A 38 5.64 -0.62 -8.63
CA ILE A 38 5.88 0.82 -8.54
C ILE A 38 5.14 1.57 -9.65
N LYS A 39 5.23 1.09 -10.88
CA LYS A 39 4.55 1.73 -12.01
C LYS A 39 3.04 1.81 -11.79
N ARG A 40 2.44 0.74 -11.28
CA ARG A 40 1.01 0.71 -11.00
C ARG A 40 0.63 1.69 -9.89
N LEU A 41 1.41 1.71 -8.81
CA LEU A 41 1.13 2.56 -7.65
C LEU A 41 1.37 4.05 -7.93
N LEU A 42 2.21 4.37 -8.91
CA LEU A 42 2.45 5.75 -9.33
C LEU A 42 1.49 6.24 -10.40
N SER A 43 0.85 5.34 -11.14
CA SER A 43 0.02 5.69 -12.29
C SER A 43 -1.33 6.27 -11.85
N PRO A 44 -1.65 7.53 -12.23
CA PRO A 44 -2.97 8.10 -11.92
C PRO A 44 -4.12 7.32 -12.54
N LYS A 45 -3.86 6.64 -13.64
CA LYS A 45 -4.86 5.85 -14.36
C LYS A 45 -5.40 4.70 -13.51
N HIS A 46 -4.56 4.07 -12.71
CA HIS A 46 -4.95 2.89 -11.93
C HIS A 46 -5.64 3.22 -10.62
N LYS A 47 -5.50 4.45 -10.14
CA LYS A 47 -6.17 4.93 -8.91
C LYS A 47 -5.96 4.02 -7.72
N VAL A 48 -4.73 3.55 -7.55
CA VAL A 48 -4.32 2.73 -6.41
C VAL A 48 -3.04 3.30 -5.82
N SER A 49 -2.87 3.16 -4.52
CA SER A 49 -1.66 3.58 -3.83
C SER A 49 -1.55 2.88 -2.48
N CYS A 50 -0.42 3.04 -1.84
CA CYS A 50 -0.19 2.56 -0.48
C CYS A 50 0.73 3.53 0.23
N HIS A 51 0.78 3.43 1.55
CA HIS A 51 1.71 4.24 2.32
C HIS A 51 3.14 3.70 2.19
N TYR A 52 3.29 2.38 2.24
CA TYR A 52 4.60 1.72 2.16
C TYR A 52 4.56 0.54 1.21
N LEU A 53 5.60 0.41 0.40
CA LEU A 53 5.85 -0.76 -0.43
C LEU A 53 7.10 -1.45 0.08
N ILE A 54 7.02 -2.73 0.35
CA ILE A 54 8.15 -3.55 0.81
C ILE A 54 8.51 -4.52 -0.30
N ASP A 55 9.76 -4.50 -0.75
CA ASP A 55 10.22 -5.41 -1.78
C ASP A 55 10.69 -6.76 -1.20
N ARG A 56 11.08 -7.68 -2.10
CA ARG A 56 11.51 -9.02 -1.70
C ARG A 56 12.79 -9.02 -0.86
N LYS A 57 13.58 -7.96 -0.92
CA LYS A 57 14.81 -7.79 -0.13
C LYS A 57 14.55 -7.07 1.19
N GLY A 58 13.31 -6.74 1.49
CA GLY A 58 12.95 -6.04 2.70
C GLY A 58 13.16 -4.53 2.65
N GLN A 59 13.47 -3.98 1.47
CA GLN A 59 13.58 -2.52 1.32
C GLN A 59 12.21 -1.89 1.35
N ILE A 60 12.10 -0.75 2.03
CA ILE A 60 10.84 -0.05 2.23
C ILE A 60 10.84 1.25 1.45
N LEU A 61 9.80 1.43 0.63
CA LEU A 61 9.52 2.70 -0.06
C LEU A 61 8.31 3.36 0.58
N LYS A 62 8.46 4.61 1.00
CA LYS A 62 7.34 5.43 1.44
C LYS A 62 6.74 6.11 0.21
N MET A 63 5.48 5.81 -0.08
CA MET A 63 4.82 6.28 -1.29
C MET A 63 3.70 7.29 -1.03
N VAL A 64 3.12 7.28 0.15
CA VAL A 64 2.14 8.28 0.60
C VAL A 64 2.42 8.56 2.07
N ASP A 65 2.35 9.83 2.48
CA ASP A 65 2.50 10.18 3.89
C ASP A 65 1.34 9.62 4.71
N GLU A 66 1.61 9.23 5.96
CA GLU A 66 0.60 8.64 6.83
C GLU A 66 -0.55 9.58 7.16
N ASN A 67 -0.32 10.90 7.11
CA ASN A 67 -1.38 11.88 7.30
C ASN A 67 -2.25 12.09 6.06
N LYS A 68 -2.03 11.32 5.01
CA LYS A 68 -2.85 11.31 3.79
C LYS A 68 -3.54 9.96 3.67
N VAL A 69 -4.66 9.96 2.96
CA VAL A 69 -5.45 8.74 2.72
C VAL A 69 -5.01 8.11 1.41
N ALA A 70 -4.29 7.01 1.49
CA ALA A 70 -3.90 6.24 0.31
C ALA A 70 -5.08 5.38 -0.17
N TRP A 71 -5.04 4.98 -1.43
CA TRP A 71 -6.11 4.20 -2.07
C TRP A 71 -5.69 2.73 -2.21
N HIS A 72 -5.88 1.95 -1.16
CA HIS A 72 -5.38 0.57 -1.13
C HIS A 72 -6.45 -0.49 -0.81
N ALA A 73 -7.54 -0.12 -0.15
CA ALA A 73 -8.52 -1.10 0.35
C ALA A 73 -9.85 -1.10 -0.40
N GLY A 74 -10.12 -0.07 -1.23
CA GLY A 74 -11.37 0.04 -1.96
C GLY A 74 -12.60 0.02 -1.04
N LYS A 75 -13.69 -0.57 -1.51
CA LYS A 75 -14.86 -0.82 -0.68
C LYS A 75 -14.53 -1.96 0.28
N SER A 76 -14.53 -1.67 1.57
CA SER A 76 -14.07 -2.61 2.57
C SER A 76 -14.75 -2.37 3.90
N LYS A 77 -14.69 -3.38 4.76
CA LYS A 77 -15.29 -3.31 6.09
C LYS A 77 -14.50 -4.17 7.08
N TRP A 78 -14.27 -3.64 8.26
CA TRP A 78 -13.75 -4.40 9.39
C TRP A 78 -14.43 -3.89 10.65
N LYS A 79 -15.24 -4.76 11.31
CA LYS A 79 -16.04 -4.36 12.46
C LYS A 79 -16.89 -3.13 12.12
N ASN A 80 -16.73 -2.01 12.84
CA ASN A 80 -17.47 -0.78 12.61
C ASN A 80 -16.85 0.14 11.55
N PHE A 81 -15.67 -0.21 11.05
CA PHE A 81 -14.99 0.59 10.04
C PHE A 81 -15.45 0.21 8.64
N ILE A 82 -15.84 1.20 7.86
CA ILE A 82 -16.26 1.05 6.46
C ILE A 82 -15.31 1.87 5.59
N ASN A 83 -14.91 1.33 4.44
CA ASN A 83 -13.96 1.97 3.54
C ASN A 83 -12.65 2.28 4.27
N LEU A 84 -11.90 1.24 4.53
CA LEU A 84 -10.77 1.24 5.45
C LEU A 84 -9.64 2.21 5.10
N ASN A 85 -9.60 2.76 3.89
CA ASN A 85 -8.56 3.72 3.51
C ASN A 85 -8.42 4.86 4.51
N LYS A 86 -9.53 5.37 5.00
CA LYS A 86 -9.55 6.53 5.93
C LYS A 86 -8.94 6.23 7.28
N ASN A 87 -8.99 4.99 7.72
CA ASN A 87 -8.65 4.59 9.08
C ASN A 87 -7.46 3.64 9.16
N SER A 88 -6.71 3.49 8.08
CA SER A 88 -5.63 2.51 8.03
C SER A 88 -4.37 3.05 7.38
N ILE A 89 -3.29 2.33 7.67
CA ILE A 89 -2.05 2.42 6.89
C ILE A 89 -2.04 1.20 5.97
N GLY A 90 -1.88 1.44 4.67
CA GLY A 90 -1.78 0.39 3.67
C GLY A 90 -0.33 0.04 3.39
N ILE A 91 0.01 -1.22 3.54
CA ILE A 91 1.34 -1.75 3.24
C ILE A 91 1.21 -2.80 2.15
N GLU A 92 1.92 -2.58 1.05
CA GLU A 92 2.00 -3.54 -0.05
C GLU A 92 3.32 -4.29 0.03
N ILE A 93 3.27 -5.62 -0.09
CA ILE A 93 4.46 -6.47 -0.12
C ILE A 93 4.56 -7.07 -1.52
N VAL A 94 5.70 -6.91 -2.18
CA VAL A 94 5.90 -7.45 -3.53
C VAL A 94 5.83 -8.97 -3.49
N ASN A 95 4.81 -9.52 -4.18
CA ASN A 95 4.55 -10.95 -4.23
C ASN A 95 3.61 -11.22 -5.41
N LYS A 96 3.83 -12.32 -6.13
CA LYS A 96 3.03 -12.66 -7.30
C LYS A 96 1.54 -12.86 -7.00
N GLY A 97 1.23 -13.40 -5.83
CA GLY A 97 -0.14 -13.72 -5.47
C GLY A 97 -0.70 -14.91 -6.24
N HIS A 98 -1.97 -15.20 -6.02
CA HIS A 98 -2.59 -16.40 -6.57
C HIS A 98 -2.81 -16.34 -8.09
N ALA A 99 -3.01 -15.18 -8.67
CA ALA A 99 -3.30 -15.03 -10.09
C ALA A 99 -2.11 -15.40 -10.99
N LEU A 100 -0.89 -15.18 -10.50
CA LEU A 100 0.35 -15.45 -11.22
C LEU A 100 1.11 -16.67 -10.66
N GLY A 101 0.49 -17.39 -9.73
CA GLY A 101 1.10 -18.49 -9.02
C GLY A 101 1.62 -18.05 -7.66
N TYR A 102 1.47 -18.94 -6.70
CA TYR A 102 1.89 -18.62 -5.33
C TYR A 102 3.41 -18.56 -5.20
N GLU A 103 3.88 -17.65 -4.37
CA GLU A 103 5.26 -17.63 -3.90
C GLU A 103 5.27 -17.37 -2.39
N LYS A 104 6.32 -17.82 -1.72
CA LYS A 104 6.48 -17.55 -0.29
C LYS A 104 6.97 -16.11 -0.08
N PHE A 105 6.52 -15.49 0.99
CA PHE A 105 7.11 -14.23 1.43
C PHE A 105 8.54 -14.48 1.92
N THR A 106 9.42 -13.51 1.68
CA THR A 106 10.81 -13.60 2.14
C THR A 106 10.92 -13.22 3.61
N PHE A 107 12.04 -13.60 4.23
CA PHE A 107 12.32 -13.24 5.62
C PHE A 107 13.01 -11.90 5.80
N GLN A 108 13.21 -11.16 4.74
CA GLN A 108 13.93 -9.88 4.78
C GLN A 108 13.05 -8.64 5.02
#